data_4924bdae840ecbd2cd8fc879c9813752
#
_entry.id   4924bdae840ecbd2cd8fc879c9813752
#
_cell.length_a   1.000
_cell.length_b   1.000
_cell.length_c   1.000
_cell.angle_alpha   90.00
_cell.angle_beta   90.00
_cell.angle_gamma   90.00
#
_symmetry.space_group_name_H-M   'P 1'
#
loop_
_entity.id
_entity.type
_entity.pdbx_description
1 polymer ?
#
loop_
_entity_poly.entity_id
_entity_poly.type
_entity_poly.pdbx_seq_one_letter_code
_entity_poly.pdbx_strand_id
1 'polypeptide(L)'
;MFNELAFEQRHQEKVMEQFMKKIMCIETKVGMEIKAQGWKYVKTASRTVIFTFGEVTFSRKCYTDGNTYRYPVDEELGLSSYTRFSMELLLQIAELATKMPYREVAKTFNLLKGIYITKDTVLKAVNLASKYYKEKEEYRFYQEKQPIEKETISLLYIEGDG
;
A
#
# COMPACT_ATOMS: atom_id res chain seq x y z
N MET A 1 35.58 15.61 -6.32
CA MET A 1 34.79 14.84 -7.30
C MET A 1 33.42 14.55 -6.70
N PHE A 2 32.32 14.77 -7.42
CA PHE A 2 30.97 14.45 -6.96
C PHE A 2 30.82 12.94 -6.79
N ASN A 3 30.29 12.53 -5.64
CA ASN A 3 30.02 11.12 -5.35
C ASN A 3 28.50 10.91 -5.30
N GLU A 4 27.96 10.38 -6.39
CA GLU A 4 26.52 10.15 -6.60
C GLU A 4 25.94 9.18 -5.55
N LEU A 5 26.64 8.07 -5.27
CA LEU A 5 26.18 7.09 -4.28
C LEU A 5 26.09 7.68 -2.87
N ALA A 6 27.08 8.47 -2.47
CA ALA A 6 27.04 9.14 -1.17
C ALA A 6 25.95 10.24 -1.09
N PHE A 7 25.61 10.85 -2.21
CA PHE A 7 24.51 11.81 -2.30
C PHE A 7 23.16 11.10 -2.17
N GLU A 8 22.98 9.98 -2.88
CA GLU A 8 21.77 9.17 -2.82
C GLU A 8 21.54 8.60 -1.40
N GLN A 9 22.59 8.08 -0.77
CA GLN A 9 22.51 7.59 0.62
C GLN A 9 22.04 8.68 1.58
N ARG A 10 22.60 9.87 1.51
CA ARG A 10 22.16 11.02 2.35
C ARG A 10 20.72 11.42 2.07
N HIS A 11 20.27 11.32 0.82
CA HIS A 11 18.88 11.59 0.47
C HIS A 11 17.95 10.56 1.11
N GLN A 12 18.33 9.28 1.02
CA GLN A 12 17.59 8.17 1.64
C GLN A 12 17.48 8.33 3.16
N GLU A 13 18.58 8.69 3.84
CA GLU A 13 18.58 8.97 5.28
C GLU A 13 17.60 10.07 5.67
N LYS A 14 17.56 11.17 4.90
CA LYS A 14 16.61 12.27 5.11
C LYS A 14 15.16 11.82 4.94
N VAL A 15 14.86 11.00 3.92
CA VAL A 15 13.53 10.45 3.70
C VAL A 15 13.09 9.61 4.89
N MET A 16 13.98 8.74 5.40
CA MET A 16 13.73 7.92 6.59
C MET A 16 13.48 8.74 7.84
N GLU A 17 14.30 9.77 8.07
CA GLU A 17 14.15 10.67 9.21
C GLU A 17 12.81 11.43 9.16
N GLN A 18 12.43 11.96 7.99
CA GLN A 18 11.15 12.63 7.81
C GLN A 18 9.96 11.69 8.03
N PHE A 19 10.07 10.46 7.57
CA PHE A 19 9.03 9.46 7.78
C PHE A 19 8.87 9.10 9.27
N MET A 20 9.99 8.92 10.00
CA MET A 20 9.95 8.65 11.43
C MET A 20 9.35 9.81 12.23
N LYS A 21 9.66 11.06 11.87
CA LYS A 21 9.02 12.25 12.45
C LYS A 21 7.51 12.25 12.21
N LYS A 22 7.08 11.86 11.00
CA LYS A 22 5.66 11.75 10.67
C LYS A 22 4.96 10.68 11.51
N ILE A 23 5.57 9.51 11.70
CA ILE A 23 5.04 8.45 12.58
C ILE A 23 4.85 8.96 14.01
N MET A 24 5.83 9.66 14.56
CA MET A 24 5.74 10.24 15.92
C MET A 24 4.60 11.25 16.03
N CYS A 25 4.42 12.07 15.01
CA CYS A 25 3.32 13.05 14.95
C CYS A 25 1.95 12.34 14.90
N ILE A 26 1.81 11.33 14.03
CA ILE A 26 0.59 10.50 13.93
C ILE A 26 0.32 9.83 15.28
N GLU A 27 1.33 9.19 15.88
CA GLU A 27 1.15 8.47 17.15
C GLU A 27 0.68 9.41 18.27
N THR A 28 1.20 10.63 18.31
CA THR A 28 0.80 11.63 19.31
C THR A 28 -0.66 12.06 19.09
N LYS A 29 -1.02 12.43 17.87
CA LYS A 29 -2.36 12.88 17.50
C LYS A 29 -3.40 11.79 17.76
N VAL A 30 -3.21 10.63 17.15
CA VAL A 30 -4.17 9.52 17.22
C VAL A 30 -4.22 8.92 18.64
N GLY A 31 -3.08 8.92 19.35
CA GLY A 31 -3.04 8.48 20.74
C GLY A 31 -3.88 9.32 21.70
N MET A 32 -4.03 10.63 21.44
CA MET A 32 -4.94 11.50 22.19
C MET A 32 -6.41 11.20 21.84
N GLU A 33 -6.70 11.11 20.55
CA GLU A 33 -8.06 10.86 20.05
C GLU A 33 -8.62 9.52 20.54
N ILE A 34 -7.83 8.46 20.46
CA ILE A 34 -8.28 7.11 20.83
C ILE A 34 -8.48 6.97 22.37
N LYS A 35 -7.65 7.65 23.15
CA LYS A 35 -7.84 7.73 24.62
C LYS A 35 -9.08 8.50 24.99
N ALA A 36 -9.40 9.58 24.28
CA ALA A 36 -10.63 10.34 24.47
C ALA A 36 -11.88 9.51 24.18
N GLN A 37 -11.77 8.51 23.30
CA GLN A 37 -12.81 7.53 22.99
C GLN A 37 -12.92 6.40 24.04
N GLY A 38 -12.12 6.42 25.11
CA GLY A 38 -12.15 5.42 26.18
C GLY A 38 -11.26 4.19 25.96
N TRP A 39 -10.48 4.13 24.89
CA TRP A 39 -9.54 3.03 24.63
C TRP A 39 -8.35 3.08 25.58
N LYS A 40 -7.93 1.92 26.06
CA LYS A 40 -6.82 1.77 27.00
C LYS A 40 -5.56 1.28 26.28
N TYR A 41 -4.41 1.87 26.62
CA TYR A 41 -3.11 1.40 26.15
C TYR A 41 -2.81 0.00 26.69
N VAL A 42 -2.29 -0.87 25.82
CA VAL A 42 -1.92 -2.26 26.16
C VAL A 42 -0.43 -2.45 26.12
N LYS A 43 0.19 -2.19 24.97
CA LYS A 43 1.63 -2.42 24.74
C LYS A 43 2.14 -1.62 23.56
N THR A 44 3.46 -1.50 23.49
CA THR A 44 4.18 -1.06 22.28
C THR A 44 4.71 -2.28 21.54
N ALA A 45 4.54 -2.32 20.24
CA ALA A 45 5.01 -3.39 19.37
C ALA A 45 5.77 -2.82 18.18
N SER A 46 6.89 -3.45 17.83
CA SER A 46 7.63 -3.12 16.61
C SER A 46 6.99 -3.74 15.38
N ARG A 47 7.05 -3.04 14.25
CA ARG A 47 6.62 -3.52 12.93
C ARG A 47 7.63 -3.11 11.87
N THR A 48 7.96 -4.05 10.99
CA THR A 48 8.78 -3.81 9.81
C THR A 48 7.88 -3.85 8.58
N VAL A 49 7.93 -2.80 7.76
CA VAL A 49 7.17 -2.68 6.51
C VAL A 49 8.09 -2.18 5.41
N ILE A 50 7.93 -2.74 4.22
CA ILE A 50 8.63 -2.30 3.02
C ILE A 50 7.72 -1.35 2.26
N PHE A 51 8.16 -0.09 2.18
CA PHE A 51 7.52 0.98 1.42
C PHE A 51 8.20 1.16 0.06
N THR A 52 7.66 2.02 -0.78
CA THR A 52 8.24 2.38 -2.09
C THR A 52 9.63 3.01 -1.98
N PHE A 53 9.97 3.56 -0.81
CA PHE A 53 11.24 4.21 -0.50
C PHE A 53 12.17 3.37 0.39
N GLY A 54 11.81 2.11 0.71
CA GLY A 54 12.66 1.17 1.43
C GLY A 54 11.98 0.48 2.60
N GLU A 55 12.75 -0.36 3.30
CA GLU A 55 12.31 -1.07 4.50
C GLU A 55 12.43 -0.17 5.72
N VAL A 56 11.34 -0.07 6.48
CA VAL A 56 11.28 0.72 7.72
C VAL A 56 10.78 -0.12 8.87
N THR A 57 11.51 -0.07 9.98
CA THR A 57 11.08 -0.64 11.26
C THR A 57 10.69 0.48 12.21
N PHE A 58 9.46 0.46 12.70
CA PHE A 58 8.94 1.46 13.62
C PHE A 58 8.16 0.84 14.76
N SER A 59 8.11 1.54 15.89
CA SER A 59 7.31 1.17 17.05
C SER A 59 5.93 1.78 16.97
N ARG A 60 4.91 1.06 17.41
CA ARG A 60 3.51 1.49 17.41
C ARG A 60 2.80 1.01 18.65
N LYS A 61 1.88 1.80 19.16
CA LYS A 61 1.09 1.49 20.35
C LYS A 61 -0.17 0.71 19.97
N CYS A 62 -0.47 -0.30 20.80
CA CYS A 62 -1.69 -1.09 20.75
C CYS A 62 -2.66 -0.60 21.81
N TYR A 63 -3.92 -0.46 21.42
CA TYR A 63 -5.00 -0.06 22.32
C TYR A 63 -6.13 -1.09 22.28
N THR A 64 -6.93 -1.15 23.37
CA THR A 64 -8.10 -2.03 23.49
C THR A 64 -9.28 -1.31 24.12
N ASP A 65 -10.47 -1.70 23.69
CA ASP A 65 -11.75 -1.36 24.33
C ASP A 65 -12.25 -2.46 25.31
N GLY A 66 -11.46 -3.53 25.47
CA GLY A 66 -11.80 -4.72 26.24
C GLY A 66 -12.20 -5.92 25.35
N ASN A 67 -12.68 -5.69 24.13
CA ASN A 67 -13.11 -6.74 23.20
C ASN A 67 -12.19 -6.85 21.99
N THR A 68 -11.69 -5.72 21.49
CA THR A 68 -10.86 -5.65 20.29
C THR A 68 -9.54 -4.96 20.53
N TYR A 69 -8.58 -5.17 19.61
CA TYR A 69 -7.27 -4.54 19.63
C TYR A 69 -7.07 -3.70 18.36
N ARG A 70 -6.55 -2.49 18.52
CA ARG A 70 -6.27 -1.57 17.43
C ARG A 70 -4.84 -1.07 17.48
N TYR A 71 -4.29 -0.84 16.29
CA TYR A 71 -3.00 -0.18 16.06
C TYR A 71 -3.25 1.09 15.22
N PRO A 72 -3.55 2.23 15.85
CA PRO A 72 -3.99 3.42 15.13
C PRO A 72 -2.99 3.95 14.12
N VAL A 73 -1.69 3.79 14.38
CA VAL A 73 -0.62 4.16 13.42
C VAL A 73 -0.72 3.33 12.14
N ASP A 74 -1.01 2.02 12.26
CA ASP A 74 -1.19 1.18 11.07
C ASP A 74 -2.41 1.58 10.26
N GLU A 75 -3.51 1.92 10.95
CA GLU A 75 -4.75 2.35 10.31
C GLU A 75 -4.54 3.67 9.55
N GLU A 76 -3.86 4.65 10.15
CA GLU A 76 -3.54 5.92 9.51
C GLU A 76 -2.56 5.78 8.34
N LEU A 77 -1.67 4.80 8.40
CA LEU A 77 -0.75 4.46 7.29
C LEU A 77 -1.39 3.55 6.22
N GLY A 78 -2.66 3.16 6.38
CA GLY A 78 -3.34 2.23 5.46
C GLY A 78 -2.71 0.84 5.41
N LEU A 79 -2.12 0.38 6.51
CA LEU A 79 -1.41 -0.89 6.58
C LEU A 79 -2.35 -2.00 7.06
N SER A 80 -2.61 -2.97 6.21
CA SER A 80 -3.37 -4.17 6.56
C SER A 80 -2.61 -5.03 7.58
N SER A 81 -3.36 -5.79 8.39
CA SER A 81 -2.80 -6.74 9.35
C SER A 81 -1.93 -7.78 8.63
N TYR A 82 -0.80 -8.13 9.25
CA TYR A 82 0.12 -9.18 8.77
C TYR A 82 0.76 -8.94 7.39
N THR A 83 0.60 -7.76 6.79
CA THR A 83 1.30 -7.42 5.54
C THR A 83 2.67 -6.81 5.82
N ARG A 84 3.68 -7.25 5.05
CA ARG A 84 5.05 -6.71 5.12
C ARG A 84 5.28 -5.59 4.10
N PHE A 85 4.40 -5.42 3.15
CA PHE A 85 4.51 -4.47 2.05
C PHE A 85 3.41 -3.41 2.15
N SER A 86 3.74 -2.15 1.83
CA SER A 86 2.73 -1.10 1.71
C SER A 86 1.81 -1.36 0.50
N MET A 87 0.58 -0.86 0.57
CA MET A 87 -0.39 -1.00 -0.53
C MET A 87 0.16 -0.39 -1.83
N GLU A 88 0.75 0.80 -1.75
CA GLU A 88 1.32 1.49 -2.91
C GLU A 88 2.42 0.66 -3.58
N LEU A 89 3.30 0.04 -2.78
CA LEU A 89 4.34 -0.84 -3.33
C LEU A 89 3.74 -2.06 -4.02
N LEU A 90 2.70 -2.67 -3.43
CA LEU A 90 2.02 -3.81 -4.03
C LEU A 90 1.33 -3.44 -5.36
N LEU A 91 0.74 -2.26 -5.45
CA LEU A 91 0.14 -1.77 -6.69
C LEU A 91 1.19 -1.53 -7.78
N GLN A 92 2.35 -0.95 -7.44
CA GLN A 92 3.47 -0.78 -8.39
C GLN A 92 4.02 -2.12 -8.87
N ILE A 93 4.14 -3.12 -7.97
CA ILE A 93 4.54 -4.49 -8.34
C ILE A 93 3.53 -5.10 -9.31
N ALA A 94 2.23 -4.97 -9.02
CA ALA A 94 1.17 -5.50 -9.86
C ALA A 94 1.13 -4.83 -11.24
N GLU A 95 1.30 -3.51 -11.30
CA GLU A 95 1.38 -2.77 -12.56
C GLU A 95 2.54 -3.25 -13.43
N LEU A 96 3.72 -3.43 -12.84
CA LEU A 96 4.87 -3.94 -13.57
C LEU A 96 4.66 -5.37 -14.07
N ALA A 97 3.91 -6.19 -13.30
CA ALA A 97 3.57 -7.55 -13.66
C ALA A 97 2.63 -7.68 -14.87
N THR A 98 1.97 -6.60 -15.29
CA THR A 98 1.23 -6.55 -16.56
C THR A 98 2.12 -6.40 -17.78
N LYS A 99 3.39 -5.99 -17.58
CA LYS A 99 4.32 -5.65 -18.66
C LYS A 99 5.44 -6.67 -18.82
N MET A 100 5.72 -7.47 -17.80
CA MET A 100 6.81 -8.45 -17.81
C MET A 100 6.53 -9.66 -16.91
N PRO A 101 7.20 -10.82 -17.15
CA PRO A 101 7.05 -12.02 -16.31
C PRO A 101 7.39 -11.77 -14.84
N TYR A 102 6.72 -12.44 -13.92
CA TYR A 102 6.86 -12.25 -12.46
C TYR A 102 8.29 -12.37 -11.93
N ARG A 103 9.09 -13.27 -12.55
CA ARG A 103 10.50 -13.43 -12.18
C ARG A 103 11.33 -12.19 -12.54
N GLU A 104 11.03 -11.57 -13.67
CA GLU A 104 11.70 -10.36 -14.12
C GLU A 104 11.24 -9.14 -13.30
N VAL A 105 9.98 -9.07 -12.91
CA VAL A 105 9.49 -8.06 -11.95
C VAL A 105 10.33 -8.08 -10.68
N ALA A 106 10.52 -9.27 -10.08
CA ALA A 106 11.31 -9.42 -8.86
C ALA A 106 12.77 -8.95 -9.02
N LYS A 107 13.42 -9.29 -10.14
CA LYS A 107 14.77 -8.82 -10.45
C LYS A 107 14.84 -7.30 -10.65
N THR A 108 13.86 -6.73 -11.33
CA THR A 108 13.77 -5.30 -11.62
C THR A 108 13.64 -4.49 -10.33
N PHE A 109 12.77 -4.91 -9.40
CA PHE A 109 12.65 -4.25 -8.11
C PHE A 109 13.94 -4.32 -7.28
N ASN A 110 14.61 -5.48 -7.28
CA ASN A 110 15.88 -5.61 -6.60
C ASN A 110 16.98 -4.71 -7.23
N LEU A 111 17.04 -4.67 -8.57
CA LEU A 111 18.05 -3.88 -9.29
C LEU A 111 17.83 -2.36 -9.10
N LEU A 112 16.60 -1.88 -9.27
CA LEU A 112 16.31 -0.44 -9.31
C LEU A 112 16.06 0.17 -7.93
N LYS A 113 15.53 -0.59 -6.98
CA LYS A 113 15.14 -0.09 -5.65
C LYS A 113 15.84 -0.80 -4.49
N GLY A 114 16.66 -1.82 -4.75
CA GLY A 114 17.25 -2.64 -3.70
C GLY A 114 16.21 -3.41 -2.86
N ILE A 115 14.96 -3.52 -3.33
CA ILE A 115 13.88 -4.20 -2.63
C ILE A 115 13.83 -5.65 -3.09
N TYR A 116 14.10 -6.58 -2.17
CA TYR A 116 14.01 -8.00 -2.46
C TYR A 116 12.58 -8.51 -2.34
N ILE A 117 12.04 -8.98 -3.47
CA ILE A 117 10.72 -9.62 -3.54
C ILE A 117 10.83 -10.96 -4.26
N THR A 118 9.90 -11.87 -3.97
CA THR A 118 9.79 -13.18 -4.63
C THR A 118 8.67 -13.16 -5.67
N LYS A 119 8.67 -14.15 -6.58
CA LYS A 119 7.55 -14.34 -7.52
C LYS A 119 6.20 -14.52 -6.80
N ASP A 120 6.20 -15.14 -5.61
CA ASP A 120 4.98 -15.34 -4.82
C ASP A 120 4.46 -14.00 -4.26
N THR A 121 5.37 -13.07 -3.94
CA THR A 121 4.98 -11.70 -3.56
C THR A 121 4.35 -10.99 -4.76
N VAL A 122 4.91 -11.15 -5.96
CA VAL A 122 4.32 -10.59 -7.19
C VAL A 122 2.93 -11.16 -7.45
N LEU A 123 2.74 -12.48 -7.32
CA LEU A 123 1.43 -13.12 -7.46
C LEU A 123 0.41 -12.57 -6.44
N LYS A 124 0.81 -12.44 -5.18
CA LYS A 124 -0.04 -11.83 -4.14
C LYS A 124 -0.41 -10.39 -4.47
N ALA A 125 0.53 -9.61 -4.97
CA ALA A 125 0.30 -8.22 -5.38
C ALA A 125 -0.70 -8.13 -6.53
N VAL A 126 -0.57 -8.98 -7.55
CA VAL A 126 -1.52 -9.05 -8.68
C VAL A 126 -2.93 -9.42 -8.23
N ASN A 127 -3.06 -10.44 -7.37
CA ASN A 127 -4.35 -10.86 -6.85
C ASN A 127 -5.01 -9.75 -6.01
N LEU A 128 -4.24 -9.05 -5.19
CA LEU A 128 -4.74 -7.92 -4.39
C LEU A 128 -5.16 -6.75 -5.26
N ALA A 129 -4.35 -6.39 -6.26
CA ALA A 129 -4.68 -5.33 -7.21
C ALA A 129 -5.94 -5.66 -8.02
N SER A 130 -6.07 -6.91 -8.49
CA SER A 130 -7.27 -7.36 -9.21
C SER A 130 -8.53 -7.20 -8.36
N LYS A 131 -8.48 -7.56 -7.07
CA LYS A 131 -9.59 -7.35 -6.14
C LYS A 131 -9.90 -5.86 -5.96
N TYR A 132 -8.88 -5.05 -5.71
CA TYR A 132 -9.02 -3.61 -5.52
C TYR A 132 -9.64 -2.92 -6.74
N TYR A 133 -9.20 -3.27 -7.94
CA TYR A 133 -9.75 -2.68 -9.16
C TYR A 133 -11.19 -3.14 -9.44
N LYS A 134 -11.54 -4.41 -9.17
CA LYS A 134 -12.93 -4.89 -9.27
C LYS A 134 -13.86 -4.14 -8.32
N GLU A 135 -13.47 -4.00 -7.07
CA GLU A 135 -14.26 -3.24 -6.08
C GLU A 135 -14.43 -1.77 -6.50
N LYS A 136 -13.39 -1.16 -7.09
CA LYS A 136 -13.44 0.21 -7.60
C LYS A 136 -14.36 0.35 -8.82
N GLU A 137 -14.35 -0.61 -9.74
CA GLU A 137 -15.23 -0.64 -10.91
C GLU A 137 -16.70 -0.85 -10.50
N GLU A 138 -16.97 -1.76 -9.57
CA GLU A 138 -18.30 -1.96 -9.02
C GLU A 138 -18.82 -0.68 -8.34
N TYR A 139 -18.00 -0.02 -7.53
CA TYR A 139 -18.36 1.24 -6.88
C TYR A 139 -18.65 2.35 -7.90
N ARG A 140 -17.84 2.45 -8.94
CA ARG A 140 -18.04 3.40 -10.04
C ARG A 140 -19.34 3.12 -10.78
N PHE A 141 -19.65 1.87 -11.07
CA PHE A 141 -20.91 1.46 -11.70
C PHE A 141 -22.15 1.85 -10.89
N TYR A 142 -22.07 1.78 -9.56
CA TYR A 142 -23.18 2.22 -8.69
C TYR A 142 -23.30 3.75 -8.58
N GLN A 143 -22.23 4.50 -8.74
CA GLN A 143 -22.26 5.96 -8.72
C GLN A 143 -22.66 6.59 -10.07
N GLU A 144 -22.32 5.98 -11.18
CA GLU A 144 -22.64 6.43 -12.53
C GLU A 144 -24.04 6.00 -12.98
N LYS A 145 -25.04 5.98 -12.09
CA LYS A 145 -26.46 5.92 -12.50
C LYS A 145 -26.93 7.25 -13.08
N GLN A 146 -26.30 7.69 -14.16
CA GLN A 146 -26.95 8.58 -15.10
C GLN A 146 -27.82 7.74 -16.04
N PRO A 147 -29.04 8.20 -16.36
CA PRO A 147 -29.87 7.50 -17.35
C PRO A 147 -29.10 7.49 -18.68
N ILE A 148 -28.60 6.31 -19.02
CA ILE A 148 -28.06 6.10 -20.37
C ILE A 148 -29.25 6.27 -21.31
N GLU A 149 -29.27 7.35 -22.11
CA GLU A 149 -30.17 7.45 -23.24
C GLU A 149 -29.91 6.23 -24.12
N LYS A 150 -30.89 5.35 -24.16
CA LYS A 150 -30.83 4.17 -25.03
C LYS A 150 -30.98 4.63 -26.45
N GLU A 151 -29.89 4.81 -27.17
CA GLU A 151 -29.91 4.93 -28.60
C GLU A 151 -30.38 3.58 -29.20
N THR A 152 -31.43 3.64 -29.99
CA THR A 152 -31.92 2.46 -30.71
C THR A 152 -31.02 2.23 -31.91
N ILE A 153 -30.08 1.29 -31.77
CA ILE A 153 -29.18 0.88 -32.86
C ILE A 153 -29.89 -0.19 -33.67
N SER A 154 -30.07 0.05 -34.97
CA SER A 154 -30.74 -0.90 -35.90
C SER A 154 -29.86 -2.10 -36.27
N LEU A 155 -28.56 -2.04 -36.10
CA LEU A 155 -27.61 -3.12 -36.38
C LEU A 155 -26.40 -3.04 -35.45
N LEU A 156 -26.09 -4.13 -34.69
CA LEU A 156 -24.90 -4.27 -33.92
C LEU A 156 -23.96 -5.30 -34.60
N TYR A 157 -22.79 -4.86 -35.03
CA TYR A 157 -21.77 -5.72 -35.59
C TYR A 157 -20.77 -6.09 -34.47
N ILE A 158 -20.61 -7.38 -34.19
CA ILE A 158 -19.64 -7.87 -33.21
C ILE A 158 -18.62 -8.72 -33.96
N GLU A 159 -17.40 -8.21 -34.13
CA GLU A 159 -16.25 -9.01 -34.53
C GLU A 159 -15.54 -9.55 -33.29
N GLY A 160 -15.42 -10.87 -33.22
CA GLY A 160 -14.58 -11.56 -32.23
C GLY A 160 -13.37 -12.13 -32.93
N ASP A 161 -12.18 -11.59 -32.62
CA ASP A 161 -10.94 -12.25 -32.96
C ASP A 161 -10.76 -13.47 -32.05
N GLY A 162 -10.67 -14.64 -32.66
CA GLY A 162 -10.45 -15.93 -32.03
C GLY A 162 -9.00 -16.17 -31.61
#